data_d0870a22c03fdcad138e0ec7bd049b89
#
_entry.id   d0870a22c03fdcad138e0ec7bd049b89
#
_cell.length_a   1.000
_cell.length_b   1.000
_cell.length_c   1.000
_cell.angle_alpha   90.00
_cell.angle_beta   90.00
_cell.angle_gamma   90.00
#
_symmetry.space_group_name_H-M   'P 1'
#
loop_
_entity.id
_entity.type
_entity.pdbx_description
1 polymer ?
#
loop_
_entity_poly.entity_id
_entity_poly.type
_entity_poly.pdbx_seq_one_letter_code
_entity_poly.pdbx_strand_id
1 'polypeptide(L)'
;MKLRSKPVTVTAPGKLNLFLNILGKRHDGYHDLQTLFQLIDIGDDISFEVTEDNEILLSHHLVGIKNEDNLIVRSARLLKKSANVKNGCYI
;
A
#
# COMPACT_ATOMS: atom_id res chain seq x y z
N MET A 1 -11.77 -18.29 3.93
CA MET A 1 -10.97 -17.27 4.64
C MET A 1 -11.31 -17.31 6.12
N LYS A 2 -10.33 -17.39 6.97
CA LYS A 2 -10.51 -17.41 8.42
C LYS A 2 -9.85 -16.20 9.05
N LEU A 3 -10.64 -15.37 9.73
CA LEU A 3 -10.17 -14.13 10.36
C LEU A 3 -9.61 -14.45 11.75
N ARG A 4 -8.47 -13.83 12.09
CA ARG A 4 -7.81 -13.98 13.40
C ARG A 4 -8.04 -12.79 14.32
N SER A 5 -8.31 -11.64 13.78
CA SER A 5 -8.37 -10.40 14.55
C SER A 5 -9.51 -9.52 14.08
N LYS A 6 -9.83 -8.54 14.92
CA LYS A 6 -10.74 -7.48 14.52
C LYS A 6 -10.08 -6.60 13.45
N PRO A 7 -10.87 -6.02 12.53
CA PRO A 7 -10.30 -5.13 11.53
C PRO A 7 -9.66 -3.90 12.16
N VAL A 8 -8.57 -3.47 11.55
CA VAL A 8 -7.92 -2.21 11.86
C VAL A 8 -8.11 -1.30 10.65
N THR A 9 -8.62 -0.11 10.84
CA THR A 9 -8.82 0.86 9.76
C THR A 9 -7.84 2.00 9.91
N VAL A 10 -7.17 2.34 8.80
CA VAL A 10 -6.20 3.43 8.72
C VAL A 10 -6.59 4.34 7.57
N THR A 11 -6.52 5.64 7.78
CA THR A 11 -6.73 6.61 6.71
C THR A 11 -5.41 6.86 5.98
N ALA A 12 -5.43 6.68 4.66
CA ALA A 12 -4.33 7.04 3.78
C ALA A 12 -4.62 8.41 3.17
N PRO A 13 -4.09 9.52 3.72
CA PRO A 13 -4.42 10.84 3.24
C PRO A 13 -3.79 11.13 1.88
N GLY A 14 -4.48 11.94 1.09
CA GLY A 14 -3.91 12.52 -0.12
C GLY A 14 -2.86 13.58 0.21
N LYS A 15 -2.14 14.03 -0.81
CA LYS A 15 -1.13 15.06 -0.64
C LYS A 15 -1.14 16.04 -1.80
N LEU A 16 -0.69 17.26 -1.53
CA LEU A 16 -0.36 18.26 -2.55
C LEU A 16 1.14 18.51 -2.51
N ASN A 17 1.77 18.50 -3.66
CA ASN A 17 3.15 18.97 -3.78
C ASN A 17 3.10 20.50 -3.90
N LEU A 18 3.50 21.18 -2.84
CA LEU A 18 3.58 22.65 -2.83
C LEU A 18 4.75 23.13 -3.68
N PHE A 19 5.75 22.27 -3.81
CA PHE A 19 6.99 22.55 -4.49
C PHE A 19 7.62 21.21 -4.86
N LEU A 20 8.14 21.11 -6.09
CA LEU A 20 8.80 19.91 -6.57
C LEU A 20 9.90 20.28 -7.57
N ASN A 21 11.14 19.94 -7.23
CA ASN A 21 12.29 20.04 -8.12
C ASN A 21 12.83 18.65 -8.44
N ILE A 22 13.09 18.39 -9.70
CA ILE A 22 13.79 17.20 -10.15
C ILE A 22 15.27 17.55 -10.19
N LEU A 23 16.08 16.88 -9.35
CA LEU A 23 17.50 17.17 -9.20
C LEU A 23 18.38 16.42 -10.21
N GLY A 24 17.91 15.27 -10.69
CA GLY A 24 18.65 14.47 -11.65
C GLY A 24 18.08 13.06 -11.77
N LYS A 25 18.48 12.37 -12.85
CA LYS A 25 18.08 10.99 -13.07
C LYS A 25 19.10 10.04 -12.44
N ARG A 26 18.62 9.06 -11.69
CA ARG A 26 19.45 8.05 -11.05
C ARG A 26 19.73 6.89 -12.00
N HIS A 27 20.70 6.05 -11.66
CA HIS A 27 21.05 4.85 -12.43
C HIS A 27 19.93 3.83 -12.50
N ASP A 28 19.06 3.79 -11.48
CA ASP A 28 17.91 2.87 -11.43
C ASP A 28 16.71 3.34 -12.25
N GLY A 29 16.83 4.46 -12.96
CA GLY A 29 15.76 5.04 -13.77
C GLY A 29 14.86 6.02 -13.01
N TYR A 30 14.97 6.08 -11.69
CA TYR A 30 14.26 7.06 -10.87
C TYR A 30 15.03 8.37 -10.83
N HIS A 31 14.35 9.43 -10.36
CA HIS A 31 14.93 10.76 -10.24
C HIS A 31 15.10 11.14 -8.78
N ASP A 32 16.17 11.86 -8.47
CA ASP A 32 16.30 12.52 -7.18
C ASP A 32 15.39 13.74 -7.17
N LEU A 33 14.64 13.91 -6.08
CA LEU A 33 13.64 14.95 -5.95
C LEU A 33 13.94 15.80 -4.72
N GLN A 34 13.58 17.08 -4.83
CA GLN A 34 13.45 17.98 -3.68
C GLN A 34 12.01 18.44 -3.66
N THR A 35 11.30 18.16 -2.59
CA THR A 35 9.85 18.46 -2.55
C THR A 35 9.43 18.90 -1.16
N LEU A 36 8.39 19.73 -1.14
CA LEU A 36 7.60 20.05 0.04
C LEU A 36 6.16 19.66 -0.25
N PHE A 37 5.58 18.80 0.58
CA PHE A 37 4.19 18.42 0.38
C PHE A 37 3.37 18.66 1.63
N GLN A 38 2.06 18.83 1.41
CA GLN A 38 1.05 19.00 2.45
C GLN A 38 0.07 17.84 2.38
N LEU A 39 -0.13 17.16 3.49
CA LEU A 39 -1.21 16.19 3.59
C LEU A 39 -2.54 16.92 3.64
N ILE A 40 -3.54 16.35 2.97
CA ILE A 40 -4.87 16.94 2.91
C ILE A 40 -5.88 16.04 3.62
N ASP A 41 -7.03 16.61 3.96
CA ASP A 41 -8.10 15.95 4.71
C ASP A 41 -9.04 15.14 3.81
N ILE A 42 -8.53 14.67 2.69
CA ILE A 42 -9.21 13.76 1.77
C ILE A 42 -8.28 12.58 1.55
N GLY A 43 -8.80 11.38 1.69
CA GLY A 43 -7.99 10.18 1.53
C GLY A 43 -8.86 8.94 1.47
N ASP A 44 -8.19 7.81 1.42
CA ASP A 44 -8.83 6.49 1.42
C ASP A 44 -8.78 5.89 2.81
N ASP A 45 -9.86 5.24 3.21
CA ASP A 45 -9.87 4.41 4.41
C ASP A 45 -9.57 2.97 4.00
N ILE A 46 -8.54 2.41 4.61
CA ILE A 46 -8.11 1.04 4.32
C ILE A 46 -8.28 0.21 5.58
N SER A 47 -9.04 -0.87 5.48
CA SER A 47 -9.28 -1.78 6.58
C SER A 47 -8.51 -3.07 6.37
N PHE A 48 -7.90 -3.57 7.43
CA PHE A 48 -7.08 -4.78 7.41
C PHE A 48 -7.60 -5.77 8.43
N GLU A 49 -7.71 -7.03 8.03
CA GLU A 49 -7.98 -8.14 8.93
C GLU A 49 -6.95 -9.22 8.71
N VAL A 50 -6.31 -9.68 9.78
CA VAL A 50 -5.34 -10.78 9.71
C VAL A 50 -6.11 -12.09 9.54
N THR A 51 -5.65 -12.94 8.64
CA THR A 51 -6.23 -14.26 8.39
C THR A 51 -5.23 -15.35 8.78
N GLU A 52 -5.74 -16.56 8.99
CA GLU A 52 -4.88 -17.72 9.25
C GLU A 52 -4.29 -18.30 7.95
N ASP A 53 -4.89 -17.99 6.82
CA ASP A 53 -4.41 -18.40 5.52
C ASP A 53 -3.17 -17.61 5.12
N ASN A 54 -2.36 -18.18 4.24
CA ASN A 54 -1.16 -17.52 3.75
C ASN A 54 -1.44 -16.70 2.49
N GLU A 55 -2.56 -16.01 2.43
CA GLU A 55 -3.01 -15.31 1.23
C GLU A 55 -3.30 -13.83 1.51
N ILE A 56 -3.05 -13.00 0.52
CA ILE A 56 -3.44 -11.59 0.53
C ILE A 56 -4.68 -11.45 -0.36
N LEU A 57 -5.80 -11.12 0.24
CA LEU A 57 -7.08 -10.98 -0.45
C LEU A 57 -7.57 -9.54 -0.39
N LEU A 58 -8.10 -9.04 -1.50
CA LEU A 58 -8.71 -7.72 -1.57
C LEU A 58 -10.24 -7.84 -1.57
N SER A 59 -10.90 -6.95 -0.82
CA SER A 59 -12.37 -6.83 -0.86
C SER A 59 -12.86 -6.25 -2.18
N HIS A 60 -12.06 -5.39 -2.81
CA HIS A 60 -12.38 -4.72 -4.07
C HIS A 60 -11.26 -4.89 -5.07
N HIS A 61 -11.61 -5.13 -6.31
CA HIS A 61 -10.66 -5.30 -7.41
C HIS A 61 -10.74 -4.08 -8.33
N LEU A 62 -9.57 -3.61 -8.77
CA LEU A 62 -9.51 -2.56 -9.76
C LEU A 62 -9.67 -3.17 -11.16
N VAL A 63 -10.55 -2.58 -11.96
CA VAL A 63 -10.77 -3.03 -13.34
C VAL A 63 -9.49 -2.84 -14.16
N GLY A 64 -9.09 -3.89 -14.89
CA GLY A 64 -7.91 -3.84 -15.75
C GLY A 64 -6.58 -4.03 -15.03
N ILE A 65 -6.59 -4.25 -13.72
CA ILE A 65 -5.37 -4.50 -12.94
C ILE A 65 -5.49 -5.86 -12.29
N LYS A 66 -4.51 -6.74 -12.55
CA LYS A 66 -4.43 -8.03 -11.86
C LYS A 66 -4.09 -7.82 -10.39
N ASN A 67 -4.57 -8.70 -9.52
CA ASN A 67 -4.29 -8.61 -8.08
C ASN A 67 -2.80 -8.55 -7.78
N GLU A 68 -1.99 -9.39 -8.43
CA GLU A 68 -0.55 -9.39 -8.23
C GLU A 68 0.14 -8.09 -8.65
N ASP A 69 -0.49 -7.29 -9.48
CA ASP A 69 0.03 -5.99 -9.93
C ASP A 69 -0.50 -4.82 -9.08
N ASN A 70 -1.50 -5.07 -8.24
CA ASN A 70 -2.05 -4.05 -7.37
C ASN A 70 -1.02 -3.66 -6.29
N LEU A 71 -0.80 -2.37 -6.10
CA LEU A 71 0.17 -1.85 -5.15
C LEU A 71 -0.11 -2.27 -3.72
N ILE A 72 -1.38 -2.40 -3.33
CA ILE A 72 -1.77 -2.87 -2.00
C ILE A 72 -1.27 -4.30 -1.78
N VAL A 73 -1.53 -5.18 -2.74
CA VAL A 73 -1.11 -6.58 -2.67
C VAL A 73 0.41 -6.69 -2.68
N ARG A 74 1.08 -5.94 -3.56
CA ARG A 74 2.54 -5.95 -3.67
C ARG A 74 3.20 -5.47 -2.38
N SER A 75 2.68 -4.41 -1.80
CA SER A 75 3.18 -3.87 -0.52
C SER A 75 3.00 -4.87 0.62
N ALA A 76 1.82 -5.47 0.71
CA ALA A 76 1.53 -6.47 1.74
C ALA A 76 2.43 -7.70 1.60
N ARG A 77 2.67 -8.18 0.39
CA ARG A 77 3.56 -9.32 0.15
C ARG A 77 4.99 -9.00 0.52
N LEU A 78 5.46 -7.81 0.18
CA LEU A 78 6.82 -7.38 0.50
C LEU A 78 7.02 -7.30 2.02
N LEU A 79 6.08 -6.69 2.72
CA LEU A 79 6.13 -6.59 4.18
C LEU A 79 6.10 -7.97 4.83
N LYS A 80 5.22 -8.84 4.36
CA LYS A 80 5.08 -10.21 4.83
C LYS A 80 6.39 -10.99 4.68
N LYS A 81 7.03 -10.87 3.54
CA LYS A 81 8.32 -11.50 3.27
C LYS A 81 9.42 -10.96 4.18
N SER A 82 9.50 -9.64 4.32
CA SER A 82 10.52 -8.98 5.15
C SER A 82 10.38 -9.34 6.62
N ALA A 83 9.16 -9.44 7.13
CA ALA A 83 8.89 -9.79 8.53
C ALA A 83 8.82 -11.30 8.79
N ASN A 84 8.95 -12.12 7.74
CA ASN A 84 8.83 -13.58 7.84
C ASN A 84 7.52 -14.02 8.50
N VAL A 85 6.41 -13.40 8.11
CA VAL A 85 5.08 -13.70 8.63
C VAL A 85 4.37 -14.67 7.71
N LYS A 86 3.70 -15.68 8.26
CA LYS A 86 2.98 -16.70 7.50
C LYS A 86 1.50 -16.45 7.39
N ASN A 87 0.96 -15.53 8.18
CA ASN A 87 -0.45 -15.17 8.11
C ASN A 87 -0.74 -14.36 6.84
N GLY A 88 -1.97 -14.46 6.38
CA GLY A 88 -2.47 -13.63 5.30
C GLY A 88 -3.19 -12.40 5.82
N CYS A 89 -3.82 -11.68 4.90
CA CYS A 89 -4.55 -10.48 5.23
C CYS A 89 -5.70 -10.28 4.24
N TYR A 90 -6.83 -9.81 4.77
CA TYR A 90 -7.96 -9.35 3.96
C TYR A 90 -8.02 -7.83 4.04
N ILE A 91 -7.96 -7.20 2.89
CA ILE A 91 -7.85 -5.73 2.80
C ILE A 91 -9.01 -5.16 2.00
#